data_ec48a13ad5b1599258b88943e18866da
#
_entry.id   ec48a13ad5b1599258b88943e18866da
#
_cell.length_a   1.000
_cell.length_b   1.000
_cell.length_c   1.000
_cell.angle_alpha   90.00
_cell.angle_beta   90.00
_cell.angle_gamma   90.00
#
_symmetry.space_group_name_H-M   'P 1'
#
loop_
_entity.id
_entity.type
_entity.pdbx_description
1 polymer ?
#
loop_
_entity_poly.entity_id
_entity_poly.type
_entity_poly.pdbx_seq_one_letter_code
_entity_poly.pdbx_strand_id
1 'polypeptide(L)'
;MSKITATAQAFADTPPNNIGPGSIATPSVPKGPGLALAATEWVSIQTYVIDALALPTDQASFKTFLGTGAPSDLSDFTQLITAYATINGHVTTWQNDTFPASVSLASDIYAYSQQAPVYYGAINPLADILTKDPNNQDAKDKLAGILDVLSASAATNHDNAAAVFTKIQTFATTTQADKTTLSGTDGASGLQKYYNDKYGATSTEVTNYTNQLASEKTILDSANAEYKEDVIIASTTPTYAWVWPFGTIAAGVVAGIYGDKAVKALQRAKDAQDQINTLNAQLQADAALMAALTLTNASVKTIVNDINNALPIIQKIQGQWGAIRDDLSTISGVIKTNIQQALPIVMSLGVQLAINDWTAVGLAADKYRQNAYVTVNK
;
A
#
# COMPACT_ATOMS: atom_id res chain seq x y z
N MET A 1 27.46 5.83 37.39
CA MET A 1 26.00 5.94 37.11
C MET A 1 25.56 4.71 36.34
N SER A 2 24.53 4.04 36.81
CA SER A 2 24.01 2.83 36.15
C SER A 2 23.42 3.18 34.77
N LYS A 3 23.47 2.22 33.79
CA LYS A 3 22.82 2.37 32.48
C LYS A 3 21.36 2.78 32.61
N ILE A 4 20.67 2.28 33.64
CA ILE A 4 19.25 2.58 33.96
C ILE A 4 19.06 4.08 34.29
N THR A 5 19.98 4.71 35.02
CA THR A 5 19.90 6.15 35.36
C THR A 5 20.08 7.01 34.11
N ALA A 6 21.00 6.63 33.22
CA ALA A 6 21.25 7.33 31.95
C ALA A 6 20.03 7.19 30.99
N THR A 7 19.36 6.03 30.96
CA THR A 7 18.16 5.80 30.16
C THR A 7 16.98 6.61 30.69
N ALA A 8 16.76 6.62 32.01
CA ALA A 8 15.70 7.43 32.63
C ALA A 8 15.89 8.93 32.39
N GLN A 9 17.14 9.42 32.43
CA GLN A 9 17.48 10.80 32.11
C GLN A 9 17.23 11.14 30.66
N ALA A 10 17.58 10.24 29.73
CA ALA A 10 17.32 10.41 28.29
C ALA A 10 15.81 10.50 27.97
N PHE A 11 14.97 9.74 28.70
CA PHE A 11 13.51 9.86 28.58
C PHE A 11 12.96 11.17 29.13
N ALA A 12 13.55 11.71 30.18
CA ALA A 12 13.14 12.98 30.76
C ALA A 12 13.52 14.19 29.89
N ASP A 13 14.60 14.05 29.11
CA ASP A 13 15.12 15.11 28.23
C ASP A 13 14.52 15.10 26.83
N THR A 14 13.84 14.01 26.42
CA THR A 14 13.12 13.90 25.15
C THR A 14 11.63 13.89 25.40
N PRO A 15 10.80 14.76 24.79
CA PRO A 15 9.36 14.71 25.00
C PRO A 15 8.84 13.34 24.54
N PRO A 16 8.24 12.56 25.46
CA PRO A 16 7.83 11.20 25.15
C PRO A 16 6.47 11.22 24.50
N ASN A 17 6.43 11.23 23.17
CA ASN A 17 5.23 11.00 22.39
C ASN A 17 5.24 9.63 21.70
N ASN A 18 6.06 8.70 22.16
CA ASN A 18 6.29 7.43 21.44
C ASN A 18 5.21 6.37 21.72
N ILE A 19 4.29 6.57 22.66
CA ILE A 19 3.15 5.67 22.89
C ILE A 19 1.97 5.94 21.92
N GLY A 20 2.01 7.01 21.17
CA GLY A 20 1.05 7.34 20.12
C GLY A 20 1.37 6.65 18.78
N PRO A 21 0.46 6.74 17.79
CA PRO A 21 0.63 6.08 16.50
C PRO A 21 1.75 6.68 15.62
N GLY A 22 2.25 7.87 15.90
CA GLY A 22 3.38 8.49 15.20
C GLY A 22 3.33 8.31 13.68
N SER A 23 4.34 7.67 13.10
CA SER A 23 4.49 7.43 11.65
C SER A 23 3.46 6.47 11.05
N ILE A 24 2.65 5.78 11.87
CA ILE A 24 1.51 4.97 11.40
C ILE A 24 0.38 5.87 10.91
N ALA A 25 0.28 7.07 11.51
CA ALA A 25 -0.63 8.11 11.08
C ALA A 25 -0.02 8.98 9.98
N THR A 26 -0.84 9.45 9.05
CA THR A 26 -0.46 10.56 8.17
C THR A 26 -1.03 11.87 8.73
N PRO A 27 -0.31 12.99 8.64
CA PRO A 27 -0.91 14.29 8.93
C PRO A 27 -2.11 14.47 8.01
N SER A 28 -3.29 14.59 8.59
CA SER A 28 -4.47 14.86 7.77
C SER A 28 -4.64 16.35 7.60
N VAL A 29 -4.96 16.74 6.39
CA VAL A 29 -5.45 18.05 6.04
C VAL A 29 -6.89 17.82 5.55
N PRO A 30 -7.87 18.38 6.08
CA PRO A 30 -8.29 19.02 7.32
C PRO A 30 -9.19 18.15 8.26
N LYS A 31 -9.15 16.82 8.20
CA LYS A 31 -10.16 15.97 8.86
C LYS A 31 -9.65 14.96 9.91
N GLY A 32 -8.43 15.10 10.42
CA GLY A 32 -7.87 14.18 11.41
C GLY A 32 -6.81 13.22 10.80
N PRO A 33 -6.01 12.48 11.59
CA PRO A 33 -4.93 11.67 11.08
C PRO A 33 -5.45 10.54 10.18
N GLY A 34 -4.87 10.40 8.99
CA GLY A 34 -5.10 9.28 8.08
C GLY A 34 -4.22 8.08 8.40
N LEU A 35 -4.40 6.98 7.67
CA LEU A 35 -3.57 5.80 7.76
C LEU A 35 -2.46 5.84 6.71
N ALA A 36 -1.22 5.58 7.10
CA ALA A 36 -0.08 5.56 6.17
C ALA A 36 -0.27 4.53 5.03
N LEU A 37 -0.94 3.40 5.28
CA LEU A 37 -1.27 2.40 4.26
C LEU A 37 -2.29 2.87 3.22
N ALA A 38 -3.00 3.98 3.44
CA ALA A 38 -3.95 4.54 2.46
C ALA A 38 -3.28 5.45 1.41
N ALA A 39 -1.95 5.43 1.30
CA ALA A 39 -1.20 6.21 0.34
C ALA A 39 -1.52 5.81 -1.11
N THR A 40 -1.36 6.76 -2.03
CA THR A 40 -1.73 6.60 -3.45
C THR A 40 -0.92 5.52 -4.18
N GLU A 41 0.30 5.26 -3.72
CA GLU A 41 1.20 4.24 -4.25
C GLU A 41 0.57 2.84 -4.21
N TRP A 42 -0.17 2.52 -3.14
CA TRP A 42 -0.85 1.23 -3.02
C TRP A 42 -1.93 1.02 -4.07
N VAL A 43 -2.63 2.08 -4.44
CA VAL A 43 -3.66 2.00 -5.50
C VAL A 43 -2.99 1.80 -6.85
N SER A 44 -1.89 2.49 -7.14
CA SER A 44 -1.13 2.31 -8.37
C SER A 44 -0.61 0.87 -8.50
N ILE A 45 -0.09 0.30 -7.41
CA ILE A 45 0.38 -1.10 -7.40
C ILE A 45 -0.77 -2.08 -7.66
N GLN A 46 -1.91 -1.91 -7.00
CA GLN A 46 -3.08 -2.79 -7.22
C GLN A 46 -3.60 -2.70 -8.66
N THR A 47 -3.62 -1.50 -9.21
CA THR A 47 -4.01 -1.25 -10.61
C THR A 47 -3.09 -2.01 -11.57
N TYR A 48 -1.77 -1.88 -11.39
CA TYR A 48 -0.79 -2.64 -12.18
C TYR A 48 -1.01 -4.15 -12.06
N VAL A 49 -1.25 -4.65 -10.84
CA VAL A 49 -1.49 -6.08 -10.61
C VAL A 49 -2.70 -6.58 -11.38
N ILE A 50 -3.81 -5.84 -11.38
CA ILE A 50 -5.01 -6.20 -12.13
C ILE A 50 -4.72 -6.26 -13.64
N ASP A 51 -4.01 -5.28 -14.16
CA ASP A 51 -3.62 -5.23 -15.57
C ASP A 51 -2.71 -6.38 -15.95
N ALA A 52 -1.70 -6.65 -15.14
CA ALA A 52 -0.74 -7.70 -15.41
C ALA A 52 -1.34 -9.11 -15.27
N LEU A 53 -2.40 -9.29 -14.47
CA LEU A 53 -3.16 -10.53 -14.43
C LEU A 53 -3.94 -10.80 -15.72
N ALA A 54 -4.25 -9.78 -16.49
CA ALA A 54 -4.91 -9.90 -17.78
C ALA A 54 -3.96 -10.19 -18.97
N LEU A 55 -2.64 -10.19 -18.73
CA LEU A 55 -1.64 -10.50 -19.78
C LEU A 55 -1.81 -11.92 -20.29
N PRO A 56 -1.67 -12.15 -21.61
CA PRO A 56 -1.73 -13.49 -22.19
C PRO A 56 -0.50 -14.31 -21.82
N THR A 57 -0.72 -15.46 -21.19
CA THR A 57 0.33 -16.31 -20.60
C THR A 57 0.65 -17.56 -21.41
N ASP A 58 -0.11 -17.81 -22.49
CA ASP A 58 0.07 -18.94 -23.40
C ASP A 58 -0.25 -18.54 -24.85
N GLN A 59 0.05 -19.43 -25.79
CA GLN A 59 -0.16 -19.15 -27.22
C GLN A 59 -1.65 -18.94 -27.58
N ALA A 60 -2.57 -19.62 -26.92
CA ALA A 60 -4.00 -19.51 -27.22
C ALA A 60 -4.55 -18.16 -26.77
N SER A 61 -4.24 -17.76 -25.54
CA SER A 61 -4.60 -16.45 -25.01
C SER A 61 -3.90 -15.32 -25.77
N PHE A 62 -2.64 -15.52 -26.17
CA PHE A 62 -1.89 -14.55 -26.97
C PHE A 62 -2.49 -14.38 -28.38
N LYS A 63 -2.94 -15.46 -29.01
CA LYS A 63 -3.64 -15.40 -30.28
C LYS A 63 -4.95 -14.61 -30.18
N THR A 64 -5.73 -14.87 -29.13
CA THR A 64 -6.95 -14.12 -28.83
C THR A 64 -6.65 -12.64 -28.60
N PHE A 65 -5.57 -12.34 -27.90
CA PHE A 65 -5.07 -11.01 -27.64
C PHE A 65 -4.71 -10.23 -28.92
N LEU A 66 -4.05 -10.87 -29.90
CA LEU A 66 -3.73 -10.27 -31.19
C LEU A 66 -4.95 -10.13 -32.14
N GLY A 67 -6.06 -10.79 -31.85
CA GLY A 67 -7.28 -10.69 -32.61
C GLY A 67 -7.26 -11.39 -33.97
N THR A 68 -8.09 -10.93 -34.91
CA THR A 68 -8.35 -11.58 -36.21
C THR A 68 -7.14 -11.59 -37.15
N GLY A 69 -6.17 -10.69 -36.96
CA GLY A 69 -4.93 -10.62 -37.74
C GLY A 69 -3.79 -11.46 -37.16
N ALA A 70 -4.03 -12.26 -36.11
CA ALA A 70 -2.99 -13.04 -35.45
C ALA A 70 -2.31 -14.03 -36.42
N PRO A 71 -0.94 -14.10 -36.43
CA PRO A 71 -0.21 -15.06 -37.21
C PRO A 71 -0.62 -16.50 -36.87
N SER A 72 -0.56 -17.39 -37.88
CA SER A 72 -0.77 -18.82 -37.66
C SER A 72 0.36 -19.47 -36.84
N ASP A 73 1.57 -18.96 -37.01
CA ASP A 73 2.77 -19.36 -36.26
C ASP A 73 3.13 -18.26 -35.24
N LEU A 74 3.14 -18.63 -33.97
CA LEU A 74 3.48 -17.75 -32.85
C LEU A 74 4.86 -18.04 -32.25
N SER A 75 5.71 -18.83 -32.94
CA SER A 75 7.03 -19.20 -32.44
C SER A 75 7.92 -17.98 -32.14
N ASP A 76 7.81 -16.94 -32.95
CA ASP A 76 8.52 -15.68 -32.77
C ASP A 76 8.16 -14.96 -31.44
N PHE A 77 6.96 -15.21 -30.89
CA PHE A 77 6.47 -14.55 -29.70
C PHE A 77 6.71 -15.35 -28.41
N THR A 78 7.37 -16.50 -28.50
CA THR A 78 7.61 -17.39 -27.36
C THR A 78 8.28 -16.65 -26.18
N GLN A 79 9.26 -15.80 -26.45
CA GLN A 79 9.95 -15.03 -25.40
C GLN A 79 9.03 -14.02 -24.73
N LEU A 80 8.16 -13.36 -25.48
CA LEU A 80 7.20 -12.40 -24.94
C LEU A 80 6.12 -13.09 -24.11
N ILE A 81 5.57 -14.20 -24.61
CA ILE A 81 4.58 -15.01 -23.88
C ILE A 81 5.19 -15.51 -22.57
N THR A 82 6.45 -15.96 -22.59
CA THR A 82 7.17 -16.37 -21.37
C THR A 82 7.36 -15.20 -20.40
N ALA A 83 7.73 -14.01 -20.89
CA ALA A 83 7.86 -12.83 -20.07
C ALA A 83 6.52 -12.44 -19.42
N TYR A 84 5.42 -12.47 -20.17
CA TYR A 84 4.08 -12.20 -19.66
C TYR A 84 3.62 -13.24 -18.63
N ALA A 85 3.90 -14.51 -18.85
CA ALA A 85 3.63 -15.57 -17.87
C ALA A 85 4.42 -15.36 -16.57
N THR A 86 5.67 -14.92 -16.67
CA THR A 86 6.52 -14.60 -15.51
C THR A 86 5.95 -13.41 -14.73
N ILE A 87 5.61 -12.32 -15.41
CA ILE A 87 4.96 -11.14 -14.79
C ILE A 87 3.66 -11.54 -14.11
N ASN A 88 2.80 -12.33 -14.80
CA ASN A 88 1.55 -12.83 -14.23
C ASN A 88 1.78 -13.65 -12.95
N GLY A 89 2.80 -14.48 -12.90
CA GLY A 89 3.20 -15.22 -11.68
C GLY A 89 3.59 -14.30 -10.52
N HIS A 90 4.35 -13.24 -10.79
CA HIS A 90 4.75 -12.26 -9.76
C HIS A 90 3.54 -11.49 -9.21
N VAL A 91 2.65 -11.01 -10.07
CA VAL A 91 1.46 -10.28 -9.63
C VAL A 91 0.41 -11.18 -8.98
N THR A 92 0.34 -12.46 -9.37
CA THR A 92 -0.48 -13.47 -8.67
C THR A 92 0.00 -13.66 -7.23
N THR A 93 1.30 -13.70 -7.01
CA THR A 93 1.89 -13.76 -5.66
C THR A 93 1.56 -12.50 -4.87
N TRP A 94 1.65 -11.31 -5.49
CA TRP A 94 1.21 -10.08 -4.85
C TRP A 94 -0.25 -10.15 -4.42
N GLN A 95 -1.14 -10.51 -5.34
CA GLN A 95 -2.58 -10.53 -5.09
C GLN A 95 -2.98 -11.52 -3.98
N ASN A 96 -2.36 -12.70 -3.96
CA ASN A 96 -2.78 -13.79 -3.09
C ASN A 96 -2.03 -13.85 -1.75
N ASP A 97 -0.88 -13.21 -1.64
CA ASP A 97 -0.03 -13.27 -0.45
C ASP A 97 0.40 -11.89 0.08
N THR A 98 1.00 -11.04 -0.76
CA THR A 98 1.60 -9.79 -0.28
C THR A 98 0.54 -8.76 0.09
N PHE A 99 -0.45 -8.58 -0.77
CA PHE A 99 -1.52 -7.61 -0.52
C PHE A 99 -2.42 -8.00 0.66
N PRO A 100 -2.89 -9.24 0.81
CA PRO A 100 -3.59 -9.68 2.03
C PRO A 100 -2.78 -9.46 3.30
N ALA A 101 -1.47 -9.71 3.27
CA ALA A 101 -0.60 -9.43 4.41
C ALA A 101 -0.53 -7.93 4.76
N SER A 102 -0.51 -7.04 3.76
CA SER A 102 -0.57 -5.59 3.99
C SER A 102 -1.91 -5.14 4.59
N VAL A 103 -3.02 -5.76 4.18
CA VAL A 103 -4.35 -5.51 4.76
C VAL A 103 -4.40 -6.01 6.21
N SER A 104 -3.73 -7.13 6.52
CA SER A 104 -3.60 -7.62 7.89
C SER A 104 -2.92 -6.62 8.82
N LEU A 105 -1.91 -5.85 8.34
CA LEU A 105 -1.32 -4.78 9.13
C LEU A 105 -2.34 -3.72 9.57
N ALA A 106 -3.30 -3.39 8.71
CA ALA A 106 -4.38 -2.48 9.10
C ALA A 106 -5.29 -3.10 10.17
N SER A 107 -5.51 -4.41 10.13
CA SER A 107 -6.25 -5.13 11.17
C SER A 107 -5.48 -5.12 12.50
N ASP A 108 -4.16 -5.27 12.48
CA ASP A 108 -3.30 -5.19 13.67
C ASP A 108 -3.32 -3.78 14.28
N ILE A 109 -3.23 -2.74 13.43
CA ILE A 109 -3.35 -1.34 13.85
C ILE A 109 -4.71 -1.08 14.47
N TYR A 110 -5.78 -1.57 13.85
CA TYR A 110 -7.13 -1.46 14.39
C TYR A 110 -7.26 -2.16 15.75
N ALA A 111 -6.80 -3.41 15.85
CA ALA A 111 -6.85 -4.18 17.10
C ALA A 111 -6.09 -3.47 18.24
N TYR A 112 -4.89 -2.97 17.97
CA TYR A 112 -4.13 -2.20 18.94
C TYR A 112 -4.86 -0.90 19.35
N SER A 113 -5.45 -0.20 18.39
CA SER A 113 -6.22 1.02 18.66
C SER A 113 -7.45 0.82 19.54
N GLN A 114 -8.00 -0.40 19.56
CA GLN A 114 -9.11 -0.75 20.48
C GLN A 114 -8.60 -1.09 21.88
N GLN A 115 -7.42 -1.68 21.99
CA GLN A 115 -6.83 -2.07 23.27
C GLN A 115 -6.12 -0.91 23.97
N ALA A 116 -5.33 -0.13 23.24
CA ALA A 116 -4.49 0.92 23.79
C ALA A 116 -5.26 1.94 24.63
N PRO A 117 -6.43 2.48 24.22
CA PRO A 117 -7.18 3.42 25.05
C PRO A 117 -7.62 2.84 26.40
N VAL A 118 -7.96 1.55 26.44
CA VAL A 118 -8.37 0.87 27.69
C VAL A 118 -7.19 0.77 28.66
N TYR A 119 -6.05 0.30 28.19
CA TYR A 119 -4.84 0.17 29.00
C TYR A 119 -4.25 1.53 29.37
N TYR A 120 -4.17 2.46 28.41
CA TYR A 120 -3.67 3.81 28.65
C TYR A 120 -4.50 4.56 29.68
N GLY A 121 -5.84 4.40 29.67
CA GLY A 121 -6.74 5.03 30.64
C GLY A 121 -6.45 4.64 32.11
N ALA A 122 -5.83 3.49 32.34
CA ALA A 122 -5.45 3.03 33.67
C ALA A 122 -4.08 3.56 34.15
N ILE A 123 -3.22 4.09 33.25
CA ILE A 123 -1.84 4.50 33.57
C ILE A 123 -1.85 5.66 34.57
N ASN A 124 -2.55 6.76 34.28
CA ASN A 124 -2.57 7.94 35.17
C ASN A 124 -3.17 7.65 36.55
N PRO A 125 -4.33 6.96 36.71
CA PRO A 125 -4.84 6.58 38.02
C PRO A 125 -3.86 5.75 38.84
N LEU A 126 -3.14 4.81 38.22
CA LEU A 126 -2.13 4.00 38.91
C LEU A 126 -0.89 4.84 39.29
N ALA A 127 -0.45 5.75 38.42
CA ALA A 127 0.61 6.69 38.72
C ALA A 127 0.26 7.64 39.90
N ASP A 128 -0.99 8.10 39.98
CA ASP A 128 -1.50 8.92 41.08
C ASP A 128 -1.48 8.16 42.40
N ILE A 129 -1.84 6.86 42.40
CA ILE A 129 -1.74 6.01 43.60
C ILE A 129 -0.27 5.93 44.04
N LEU A 130 0.64 5.65 43.10
CA LEU A 130 2.07 5.50 43.37
C LEU A 130 2.75 6.81 43.78
N THR A 131 2.23 7.95 43.35
CA THR A 131 2.70 9.27 43.81
C THR A 131 2.39 9.47 45.29
N LYS A 132 1.24 8.97 45.77
CA LYS A 132 0.82 9.07 47.18
C LYS A 132 1.45 7.98 48.06
N ASP A 133 1.61 6.78 47.51
CA ASP A 133 2.22 5.62 48.18
C ASP A 133 3.17 4.89 47.23
N PRO A 134 4.45 5.32 47.17
CA PRO A 134 5.45 4.67 46.29
C PRO A 134 5.74 3.21 46.63
N ASN A 135 5.30 2.70 47.78
CA ASN A 135 5.48 1.32 48.20
C ASN A 135 4.26 0.42 47.87
N ASN A 136 3.23 0.96 47.25
CA ASN A 136 2.05 0.18 46.85
C ASN A 136 2.41 -0.83 45.75
N GLN A 137 2.71 -2.08 46.15
CA GLN A 137 3.15 -3.14 45.26
C GLN A 137 2.08 -3.54 44.24
N ASP A 138 0.81 -3.57 44.61
CA ASP A 138 -0.29 -3.90 43.71
C ASP A 138 -0.40 -2.89 42.55
N ALA A 139 -0.29 -1.61 42.86
CA ALA A 139 -0.30 -0.56 41.85
C ALA A 139 0.95 -0.63 40.92
N LYS A 140 2.14 -0.95 41.44
CA LYS A 140 3.34 -1.16 40.66
C LYS A 140 3.17 -2.32 39.69
N ASP A 141 2.70 -3.46 40.21
CA ASP A 141 2.56 -4.68 39.39
C ASP A 141 1.51 -4.49 38.29
N LYS A 142 0.40 -3.81 38.60
CA LYS A 142 -0.62 -3.47 37.59
C LYS A 142 -0.09 -2.52 36.52
N LEU A 143 0.61 -1.45 36.94
CA LEU A 143 1.17 -0.48 35.98
C LEU A 143 2.24 -1.13 35.07
N ALA A 144 3.17 -1.88 35.66
CA ALA A 144 4.18 -2.61 34.90
C ALA A 144 3.54 -3.66 33.96
N GLY A 145 2.54 -4.40 34.46
CA GLY A 145 1.82 -5.42 33.68
C GLY A 145 1.09 -4.82 32.46
N ILE A 146 0.47 -3.66 32.60
CA ILE A 146 -0.16 -2.94 31.49
C ILE A 146 0.90 -2.59 30.42
N LEU A 147 2.02 -2.04 30.82
CA LEU A 147 3.10 -1.66 29.87
C LEU A 147 3.72 -2.88 29.21
N ASP A 148 3.89 -3.98 29.94
CA ASP A 148 4.40 -5.25 29.38
C ASP A 148 3.45 -5.82 28.30
N VAL A 149 2.14 -5.81 28.53
CA VAL A 149 1.14 -6.27 27.56
C VAL A 149 1.15 -5.40 26.30
N LEU A 150 1.20 -4.09 26.46
CA LEU A 150 1.26 -3.16 25.33
C LEU A 150 2.59 -3.29 24.55
N SER A 151 3.71 -3.46 25.25
CA SER A 151 5.02 -3.71 24.65
C SER A 151 5.04 -5.01 23.83
N ALA A 152 4.46 -6.10 24.38
CA ALA A 152 4.36 -7.38 23.68
C ALA A 152 3.49 -7.27 22.41
N SER A 153 2.38 -6.55 22.49
CA SER A 153 1.52 -6.29 21.33
C SER A 153 2.26 -5.47 20.26
N ALA A 154 3.00 -4.43 20.67
CA ALA A 154 3.82 -3.64 19.74
C ALA A 154 4.95 -4.46 19.10
N ALA A 155 5.58 -5.40 19.85
CA ALA A 155 6.58 -6.32 19.31
C ALA A 155 5.99 -7.23 18.21
N THR A 156 4.82 -7.80 18.45
CA THR A 156 4.10 -8.61 17.45
C THR A 156 3.81 -7.80 16.19
N ASN A 157 3.30 -6.59 16.33
CA ASN A 157 2.99 -5.70 15.21
C ASN A 157 4.26 -5.25 14.44
N HIS A 158 5.38 -5.04 15.16
CA HIS A 158 6.68 -4.79 14.54
C HIS A 158 7.11 -5.95 13.63
N ASP A 159 7.00 -7.18 14.13
CA ASP A 159 7.43 -8.37 13.39
C ASP A 159 6.50 -8.63 12.18
N ASN A 160 5.20 -8.41 12.33
CA ASN A 160 4.24 -8.46 11.21
C ASN A 160 4.58 -7.42 10.14
N ALA A 161 4.91 -6.19 10.53
CA ALA A 161 5.33 -5.15 9.59
C ALA A 161 6.65 -5.51 8.89
N ALA A 162 7.61 -6.12 9.59
CA ALA A 162 8.86 -6.60 9.00
C ALA A 162 8.63 -7.70 7.95
N ALA A 163 7.70 -8.63 8.23
CA ALA A 163 7.33 -9.68 7.28
C ALA A 163 6.70 -9.10 6.01
N VAL A 164 5.79 -8.13 6.14
CA VAL A 164 5.18 -7.45 4.99
C VAL A 164 6.22 -6.65 4.20
N PHE A 165 7.13 -5.95 4.88
CA PHE A 165 8.22 -5.26 4.22
C PHE A 165 9.05 -6.18 3.33
N THR A 166 9.41 -7.37 3.83
CA THR A 166 10.17 -8.38 3.07
C THR A 166 9.41 -8.85 1.83
N LYS A 167 8.11 -9.09 1.93
CA LYS A 167 7.25 -9.48 0.79
C LYS A 167 7.22 -8.39 -0.28
N ILE A 168 7.04 -7.13 0.11
CA ILE A 168 7.02 -5.99 -0.80
C ILE A 168 8.39 -5.79 -1.46
N GLN A 169 9.48 -5.95 -0.71
CA GLN A 169 10.83 -5.87 -1.25
C GLN A 169 11.10 -6.98 -2.29
N THR A 170 10.59 -8.18 -2.05
CA THR A 170 10.65 -9.28 -3.03
C THR A 170 9.89 -8.89 -4.30
N PHE A 171 8.70 -8.36 -4.17
CA PHE A 171 7.91 -7.89 -5.31
C PHE A 171 8.61 -6.75 -6.07
N ALA A 172 9.25 -5.81 -5.37
CA ALA A 172 10.06 -4.76 -6.00
C ALA A 172 11.18 -5.35 -6.85
N THR A 173 11.88 -6.36 -6.33
CA THR A 173 13.01 -7.03 -7.02
C THR A 173 12.52 -7.78 -8.27
N THR A 174 11.43 -8.54 -8.16
CA THR A 174 10.87 -9.28 -9.31
C THR A 174 10.32 -8.34 -10.37
N THR A 175 9.62 -7.27 -9.99
CA THR A 175 9.12 -6.26 -10.92
C THR A 175 10.25 -5.50 -11.62
N GLN A 176 11.37 -5.24 -10.93
CA GLN A 176 12.57 -4.67 -11.58
C GLN A 176 13.19 -5.64 -12.60
N ALA A 177 13.18 -6.94 -12.33
CA ALA A 177 13.62 -7.96 -13.28
C ALA A 177 12.70 -8.02 -14.52
N ASP A 178 11.38 -7.95 -14.31
CA ASP A 178 10.37 -7.86 -15.37
C ASP A 178 10.62 -6.65 -16.26
N LYS A 179 10.85 -5.48 -15.66
CA LYS A 179 11.23 -4.26 -16.38
C LYS A 179 12.48 -4.47 -17.22
N THR A 180 13.51 -5.11 -16.67
CA THR A 180 14.76 -5.38 -17.37
C THR A 180 14.54 -6.32 -18.56
N THR A 181 13.70 -7.33 -18.41
CA THR A 181 13.34 -8.24 -19.52
C THR A 181 12.63 -7.49 -20.64
N LEU A 182 11.70 -6.60 -20.32
CA LEU A 182 10.93 -5.86 -21.31
C LEU A 182 11.74 -4.73 -21.97
N SER A 183 12.48 -3.96 -21.19
CA SER A 183 13.16 -2.73 -21.65
C SER A 183 14.66 -2.86 -21.82
N GLY A 184 15.29 -3.90 -21.27
CA GLY A 184 16.73 -3.98 -21.10
C GLY A 184 17.25 -3.20 -19.88
N THR A 185 18.51 -3.39 -19.53
CA THR A 185 19.17 -2.68 -18.42
C THR A 185 19.35 -1.19 -18.71
N ASP A 186 19.47 -0.84 -19.97
CA ASP A 186 19.61 0.54 -20.50
C ASP A 186 18.25 1.20 -20.82
N GLY A 187 17.15 0.46 -20.64
CA GLY A 187 15.80 0.91 -20.98
C GLY A 187 15.48 0.93 -22.47
N ALA A 188 16.36 0.34 -23.32
CA ALA A 188 16.26 0.41 -24.78
C ALA A 188 16.69 -0.87 -25.50
N SER A 189 17.04 -1.95 -24.80
CA SER A 189 17.61 -3.16 -25.41
C SER A 189 16.84 -4.46 -25.16
N GLY A 190 15.71 -4.42 -24.43
CA GLY A 190 14.91 -5.61 -24.09
C GLY A 190 14.01 -6.11 -25.23
N LEU A 191 13.01 -6.92 -24.86
CA LEU A 191 12.04 -7.48 -25.81
C LEU A 191 11.32 -6.40 -26.62
N GLN A 192 11.05 -5.24 -26.04
CA GLN A 192 10.45 -4.12 -26.75
C GLN A 192 11.28 -3.71 -27.97
N LYS A 193 12.61 -3.55 -27.79
CA LYS A 193 13.48 -3.21 -28.93
C LYS A 193 13.50 -4.31 -29.99
N TYR A 194 13.61 -5.58 -29.56
CA TYR A 194 13.61 -6.70 -30.49
C TYR A 194 12.37 -6.69 -31.41
N TYR A 195 11.18 -6.52 -30.82
CA TYR A 195 9.95 -6.49 -31.59
C TYR A 195 9.77 -5.20 -32.38
N ASN A 196 10.23 -4.06 -31.86
CA ASN A 196 10.25 -2.79 -32.58
C ASN A 196 11.09 -2.90 -33.86
N ASP A 197 12.27 -3.50 -33.77
CA ASP A 197 13.17 -3.68 -34.93
C ASP A 197 12.57 -4.66 -35.95
N LYS A 198 11.86 -5.69 -35.49
CA LYS A 198 11.31 -6.75 -36.32
C LYS A 198 10.00 -6.38 -37.01
N TYR A 199 9.11 -5.69 -36.33
CA TYR A 199 7.73 -5.42 -36.76
C TYR A 199 7.44 -3.94 -37.03
N GLY A 200 8.45 -3.08 -36.90
CA GLY A 200 8.36 -1.68 -37.27
C GLY A 200 7.49 -0.83 -36.36
N ALA A 201 7.97 -0.55 -35.13
CA ALA A 201 7.32 0.34 -34.16
C ALA A 201 7.03 1.77 -34.64
N THR A 202 7.50 2.13 -35.80
CA THR A 202 7.45 3.50 -36.36
C THR A 202 6.35 3.72 -37.39
N SER A 203 5.40 2.79 -37.52
CA SER A 203 4.22 3.07 -38.35
C SER A 203 3.47 4.28 -37.78
N THR A 204 3.04 5.18 -38.64
CA THR A 204 2.21 6.33 -38.25
C THR A 204 0.98 5.87 -37.48
N GLU A 205 0.44 4.70 -37.81
CA GLU A 205 -0.70 4.07 -37.19
C GLU A 205 -0.42 3.70 -35.71
N VAL A 206 0.70 3.02 -35.42
CA VAL A 206 1.12 2.68 -34.05
C VAL A 206 1.35 3.94 -33.23
N THR A 207 2.01 4.94 -33.80
CA THR A 207 2.28 6.22 -33.12
C THR A 207 0.99 6.95 -32.79
N ASN A 208 0.07 7.07 -33.73
CA ASN A 208 -1.22 7.73 -33.52
C ASN A 208 -2.05 7.01 -32.46
N TYR A 209 -2.09 5.68 -32.53
CA TYR A 209 -2.82 4.86 -31.55
C TYR A 209 -2.22 4.97 -30.14
N THR A 210 -0.90 4.87 -30.02
CA THR A 210 -0.22 5.02 -28.72
C THR A 210 -0.45 6.40 -28.11
N ASN A 211 -0.48 7.46 -28.92
CA ASN A 211 -0.79 8.82 -28.46
C ASN A 211 -2.24 8.95 -28.01
N GLN A 212 -3.18 8.35 -28.73
CA GLN A 212 -4.60 8.35 -28.33
C GLN A 212 -4.78 7.57 -27.03
N LEU A 213 -4.19 6.39 -26.89
CA LEU A 213 -4.21 5.64 -25.64
C LEU A 213 -3.59 6.40 -24.47
N ALA A 214 -2.47 7.10 -24.69
CA ALA A 214 -1.84 7.93 -23.66
C ALA A 214 -2.76 9.08 -23.23
N SER A 215 -3.52 9.66 -24.17
CA SER A 215 -4.53 10.69 -23.88
C SER A 215 -5.67 10.13 -23.04
N GLU A 216 -6.27 9.02 -23.44
CA GLU A 216 -7.36 8.37 -22.69
C GLU A 216 -6.87 7.89 -21.31
N LYS A 217 -5.63 7.38 -21.24
CA LYS A 217 -5.00 7.06 -19.96
C LYS A 217 -4.89 8.27 -19.05
N THR A 218 -4.52 9.42 -19.58
CA THR A 218 -4.42 10.66 -18.80
C THR A 218 -5.79 11.10 -18.28
N ILE A 219 -6.85 10.96 -19.07
CA ILE A 219 -8.23 11.22 -18.65
C ILE A 219 -8.63 10.27 -17.52
N LEU A 220 -8.33 8.99 -17.69
CA LEU A 220 -8.59 7.95 -16.71
C LEU A 220 -7.82 8.21 -15.40
N ASP A 221 -6.52 8.54 -15.47
CA ASP A 221 -5.70 8.88 -14.31
C ASP A 221 -6.24 10.10 -13.56
N SER A 222 -6.65 11.14 -14.28
CA SER A 222 -7.23 12.34 -13.70
C SER A 222 -8.58 12.06 -13.03
N ALA A 223 -9.44 11.28 -13.68
CA ALA A 223 -10.72 10.85 -13.12
C ALA A 223 -10.52 10.01 -11.86
N ASN A 224 -9.52 9.12 -11.88
CA ASN A 224 -9.14 8.32 -10.72
C ASN A 224 -8.60 9.18 -9.57
N ALA A 225 -7.79 10.18 -9.85
CA ALA A 225 -7.27 11.09 -8.84
C ALA A 225 -8.40 11.90 -8.17
N GLU A 226 -9.33 12.45 -8.96
CA GLU A 226 -10.49 13.20 -8.43
C GLU A 226 -11.41 12.31 -7.59
N TYR A 227 -11.66 11.10 -8.03
CA TYR A 227 -12.45 10.14 -7.27
C TYR A 227 -11.74 9.80 -5.96
N LYS A 228 -10.42 9.50 -5.97
CA LYS A 228 -9.63 9.23 -4.77
C LYS A 228 -9.74 10.37 -3.76
N GLU A 229 -9.65 11.62 -4.20
CA GLU A 229 -9.76 12.78 -3.33
C GLU A 229 -11.11 12.82 -2.61
N ASP A 230 -12.20 12.54 -3.32
CA ASP A 230 -13.54 12.51 -2.74
C ASP A 230 -13.81 11.24 -1.90
N VAL A 231 -13.21 10.10 -2.25
CA VAL A 231 -13.41 8.80 -1.58
C VAL A 231 -12.47 8.58 -0.41
N ILE A 232 -11.25 9.06 -0.44
CA ILE A 232 -10.38 9.10 0.75
C ILE A 232 -11.06 9.93 1.85
N ILE A 233 -11.75 10.97 1.48
CA ILE A 233 -12.61 11.76 2.38
C ILE A 233 -13.78 10.93 2.90
N ALA A 234 -14.35 10.05 2.08
CA ALA A 234 -15.48 9.18 2.45
C ALA A 234 -15.07 7.84 3.06
N SER A 235 -13.75 7.53 3.12
CA SER A 235 -13.16 6.33 3.73
C SER A 235 -13.56 4.99 3.13
N THR A 236 -13.75 4.95 1.84
CA THR A 236 -14.06 3.72 1.13
C THR A 236 -13.08 3.51 -0.01
N THR A 237 -12.79 2.25 -0.28
CA THR A 237 -11.86 1.83 -1.33
C THR A 237 -12.37 2.25 -2.69
N PRO A 238 -11.55 2.83 -3.52
CA PRO A 238 -11.88 2.98 -4.93
C PRO A 238 -11.95 1.61 -5.58
N THR A 239 -13.10 1.29 -6.15
CA THR A 239 -13.24 0.20 -7.09
C THR A 239 -12.83 0.72 -8.46
N TYR A 240 -11.52 0.67 -8.76
CA TYR A 240 -11.08 0.94 -10.11
C TYR A 240 -10.46 -0.25 -10.74
N ALA A 241 -10.78 -0.32 -11.94
CA ALA A 241 -10.10 -1.18 -12.82
C ALA A 241 -9.45 -0.33 -13.90
N TRP A 242 -8.18 -0.35 -13.94
CA TRP A 242 -7.39 0.00 -15.08
C TRP A 242 -7.60 -1.01 -16.14
N VAL A 243 -7.66 -0.54 -17.36
CA VAL A 243 -7.72 -1.44 -18.48
C VAL A 243 -6.49 -1.24 -19.33
N TRP A 244 -5.77 -2.28 -19.44
CA TRP A 244 -4.90 -2.57 -20.55
C TRP A 244 -5.72 -2.57 -21.82
N PRO A 245 -5.07 -2.29 -22.97
CA PRO A 245 -5.80 -2.21 -24.23
C PRO A 245 -6.64 -3.43 -24.59
N PHE A 246 -6.69 -4.46 -23.74
CA PHE A 246 -7.28 -5.76 -24.09
C PHE A 246 -8.14 -6.39 -22.99
N GLY A 247 -8.45 -5.67 -21.93
CA GLY A 247 -9.32 -6.16 -20.86
C GLY A 247 -10.51 -5.25 -20.61
N THR A 248 -11.71 -5.79 -20.51
CA THR A 248 -12.89 -5.05 -20.06
C THR A 248 -13.00 -5.17 -18.55
N ILE A 249 -13.01 -4.07 -17.85
CA ILE A 249 -13.29 -4.06 -16.43
C ILE A 249 -14.50 -3.19 -16.15
N ALA A 250 -15.51 -3.78 -15.53
CA ALA A 250 -16.68 -3.07 -15.08
C ALA A 250 -16.51 -2.69 -13.61
N ALA A 251 -16.44 -1.40 -13.32
CA ALA A 251 -16.50 -0.90 -11.95
C ALA A 251 -17.95 -0.78 -11.51
N GLY A 252 -18.33 -1.51 -10.46
CA GLY A 252 -19.63 -1.34 -9.80
C GLY A 252 -19.54 -0.27 -8.72
N VAL A 253 -20.41 0.74 -8.77
CA VAL A 253 -20.53 1.77 -7.74
C VAL A 253 -21.86 1.66 -7.03
N VAL A 254 -21.81 1.69 -5.72
CA VAL A 254 -23.00 1.89 -4.89
C VAL A 254 -23.16 3.41 -4.71
N ALA A 255 -23.96 4.00 -5.58
CA ALA A 255 -24.13 5.47 -5.72
C ALA A 255 -24.58 6.21 -4.43
N GLY A 256 -25.03 5.51 -3.39
CA GLY A 256 -25.52 6.12 -2.16
C GLY A 256 -24.45 6.51 -1.15
N ILE A 257 -23.18 6.18 -1.38
CA ILE A 257 -22.07 6.37 -0.42
C ILE A 257 -21.10 7.46 -0.87
N TYR A 258 -21.14 7.84 -2.14
CA TYR A 258 -20.17 8.73 -2.77
C TYR A 258 -20.80 10.03 -3.25
N GLY A 259 -20.09 11.15 -3.08
CA GLY A 259 -20.54 12.45 -3.56
C GLY A 259 -20.59 12.55 -5.09
N ASP A 260 -21.32 13.55 -5.61
CA ASP A 260 -21.52 13.78 -7.05
C ASP A 260 -20.24 13.84 -7.89
N LYS A 261 -19.14 14.30 -7.32
CA LYS A 261 -17.85 14.37 -8.01
C LYS A 261 -17.26 12.99 -8.27
N ALA A 262 -17.35 12.08 -7.29
CA ALA A 262 -16.87 10.71 -7.45
C ALA A 262 -17.67 9.96 -8.54
N VAL A 263 -18.99 10.16 -8.59
CA VAL A 263 -19.84 9.57 -9.65
C VAL A 263 -19.47 10.11 -11.03
N LYS A 264 -19.21 11.41 -11.16
CA LYS A 264 -18.78 12.03 -12.42
C LYS A 264 -17.39 11.58 -12.85
N ALA A 265 -16.46 11.43 -11.91
CA ALA A 265 -15.12 10.94 -12.19
C ALA A 265 -15.17 9.49 -12.69
N LEU A 266 -15.99 8.64 -12.07
CA LEU A 266 -16.19 7.27 -12.51
C LEU A 266 -16.82 7.19 -13.92
N GLN A 267 -17.80 8.04 -14.23
CA GLN A 267 -18.39 8.05 -15.58
C GLN A 267 -17.34 8.41 -16.63
N ARG A 268 -16.49 9.43 -16.36
CA ARG A 268 -15.37 9.79 -17.27
C ARG A 268 -14.37 8.64 -17.43
N ALA A 269 -14.07 7.92 -16.36
CA ALA A 269 -13.20 6.74 -16.42
C ALA A 269 -13.81 5.65 -17.30
N LYS A 270 -15.10 5.41 -17.20
CA LYS A 270 -15.81 4.46 -18.04
C LYS A 270 -15.87 4.89 -19.51
N ASP A 271 -16.13 6.16 -19.77
CA ASP A 271 -16.16 6.71 -21.15
C ASP A 271 -14.77 6.59 -21.81
N ALA A 272 -13.68 6.92 -21.08
CA ALA A 272 -12.32 6.73 -21.56
C ALA A 272 -12.03 5.25 -21.86
N GLN A 273 -12.53 4.34 -21.02
CA GLN A 273 -12.41 2.90 -21.23
C GLN A 273 -13.12 2.43 -22.51
N ASP A 274 -14.33 2.87 -22.73
CA ASP A 274 -15.10 2.51 -23.92
C ASP A 274 -14.42 3.02 -25.21
N GLN A 275 -13.75 4.18 -25.14
CA GLN A 275 -12.91 4.68 -26.24
C GLN A 275 -11.68 3.78 -26.48
N ILE A 276 -10.98 3.37 -25.42
CA ILE A 276 -9.85 2.44 -25.50
C ILE A 276 -10.27 1.12 -26.15
N ASN A 277 -11.42 0.55 -25.74
CA ASN A 277 -11.96 -0.68 -26.30
C ASN A 277 -12.29 -0.53 -27.79
N THR A 278 -12.85 0.61 -28.18
CA THR A 278 -13.18 0.92 -29.59
C THR A 278 -11.92 1.03 -30.44
N LEU A 279 -10.90 1.71 -29.94
CA LEU A 279 -9.60 1.86 -30.60
C LEU A 279 -8.93 0.49 -30.80
N ASN A 280 -8.96 -0.37 -29.77
CA ASN A 280 -8.39 -1.71 -29.83
C ASN A 280 -9.03 -2.60 -30.91
N ALA A 281 -10.34 -2.52 -31.03
CA ALA A 281 -11.09 -3.33 -32.03
C ALA A 281 -10.74 -2.97 -33.48
N GLN A 282 -10.13 -1.81 -33.71
CA GLN A 282 -9.78 -1.30 -35.05
C GLN A 282 -8.35 -1.61 -35.49
N LEU A 283 -7.51 -2.11 -34.57
CA LEU A 283 -6.08 -2.32 -34.86
C LEU A 283 -5.81 -3.62 -35.62
N GLN A 284 -4.80 -3.55 -36.49
CA GLN A 284 -4.14 -4.73 -37.05
C GLN A 284 -3.24 -5.40 -36.00
N ALA A 285 -3.00 -6.71 -36.13
CA ALA A 285 -2.27 -7.50 -35.15
C ALA A 285 -0.87 -6.93 -34.80
N ASP A 286 -0.13 -6.44 -35.79
CA ASP A 286 1.20 -5.87 -35.57
C ASP A 286 1.13 -4.56 -34.76
N ALA A 287 0.16 -3.71 -35.10
CA ALA A 287 -0.07 -2.46 -34.36
C ALA A 287 -0.56 -2.73 -32.93
N ALA A 288 -1.43 -3.72 -32.73
CA ALA A 288 -1.88 -4.16 -31.41
C ALA A 288 -0.72 -4.67 -30.56
N LEU A 289 0.16 -5.49 -31.13
CA LEU A 289 1.36 -5.98 -30.47
C LEU A 289 2.27 -4.84 -30.03
N MET A 290 2.56 -3.90 -30.93
CA MET A 290 3.48 -2.80 -30.65
C MET A 290 2.93 -1.84 -29.60
N ALA A 291 1.64 -1.55 -29.66
CA ALA A 291 0.96 -0.76 -28.65
C ALA A 291 1.01 -1.44 -27.28
N ALA A 292 0.74 -2.74 -27.22
CA ALA A 292 0.80 -3.53 -26.01
C ALA A 292 2.20 -3.50 -25.37
N LEU A 293 3.23 -3.75 -26.15
CA LEU A 293 4.63 -3.70 -25.67
C LEU A 293 5.02 -2.34 -25.12
N THR A 294 4.63 -1.27 -25.83
CA THR A 294 4.94 0.10 -25.41
C THR A 294 4.26 0.44 -24.08
N LEU A 295 3.00 0.06 -23.93
CA LEU A 295 2.23 0.33 -22.74
C LEU A 295 2.66 -0.55 -21.54
N THR A 296 2.96 -1.85 -21.77
CA THR A 296 3.49 -2.73 -20.71
C THR A 296 4.78 -2.15 -20.17
N ASN A 297 5.68 -1.75 -21.03
CA ASN A 297 6.95 -1.18 -20.61
C ASN A 297 6.77 0.13 -19.83
N ALA A 298 5.90 1.03 -20.28
CA ALA A 298 5.59 2.26 -19.57
C ALA A 298 4.98 1.99 -18.19
N SER A 299 4.05 1.04 -18.08
CA SER A 299 3.40 0.67 -16.83
C SER A 299 4.39 0.04 -15.84
N VAL A 300 5.21 -0.93 -16.28
CA VAL A 300 6.23 -1.55 -15.42
C VAL A 300 7.26 -0.53 -14.94
N LYS A 301 7.63 0.45 -15.75
CA LYS A 301 8.55 1.52 -15.35
C LYS A 301 7.93 2.40 -14.26
N THR A 302 6.67 2.75 -14.38
CA THR A 302 5.97 3.57 -13.39
C THR A 302 5.84 2.82 -12.07
N ILE A 303 5.42 1.56 -12.11
CA ILE A 303 5.16 0.77 -10.91
C ILE A 303 6.43 0.47 -10.11
N VAL A 304 7.58 0.32 -10.73
CA VAL A 304 8.86 0.20 -10.00
C VAL A 304 9.09 1.42 -9.10
N ASN A 305 8.76 2.61 -9.57
CA ASN A 305 8.87 3.83 -8.77
C ASN A 305 7.84 3.83 -7.64
N ASP A 306 6.59 3.43 -7.91
CA ASP A 306 5.52 3.40 -6.91
C ASP A 306 5.81 2.38 -5.80
N ILE A 307 6.34 1.20 -6.15
CA ILE A 307 6.77 0.21 -5.15
C ILE A 307 7.92 0.76 -4.30
N ASN A 308 8.91 1.41 -4.92
CA ASN A 308 10.03 2.02 -4.21
C ASN A 308 9.56 3.15 -3.28
N ASN A 309 8.52 3.89 -3.64
CA ASN A 309 7.91 4.91 -2.77
C ASN A 309 7.06 4.30 -1.65
N ALA A 310 6.46 3.13 -1.87
CA ALA A 310 5.68 2.42 -0.85
C ALA A 310 6.56 1.76 0.24
N LEU A 311 7.75 1.28 -0.09
CA LEU A 311 8.65 0.61 0.85
C LEU A 311 8.98 1.46 2.10
N PRO A 312 9.35 2.76 1.99
CA PRO A 312 9.62 3.60 3.16
C PRO A 312 8.41 3.77 4.08
N ILE A 313 7.19 3.65 3.57
CA ILE A 313 5.97 3.74 4.38
C ILE A 313 5.91 2.57 5.36
N ILE A 314 6.15 1.35 4.90
CA ILE A 314 6.17 0.16 5.76
C ILE A 314 7.34 0.20 6.75
N GLN A 315 8.51 0.68 6.32
CA GLN A 315 9.64 0.88 7.24
C GLN A 315 9.32 1.84 8.38
N LYS A 316 8.62 2.94 8.09
CA LYS A 316 8.17 3.89 9.12
C LYS A 316 7.17 3.25 10.07
N ILE A 317 6.21 2.46 9.57
CA ILE A 317 5.26 1.71 10.40
C ILE A 317 6.00 0.73 11.31
N GLN A 318 6.91 -0.06 10.75
CA GLN A 318 7.76 -0.98 11.52
C GLN A 318 8.57 -0.25 12.59
N GLY A 319 9.25 0.84 12.21
CA GLY A 319 10.06 1.64 13.12
C GLY A 319 9.23 2.22 14.28
N GLN A 320 8.00 2.68 14.01
CA GLN A 320 7.10 3.19 15.05
C GLN A 320 6.69 2.11 16.05
N TRP A 321 6.34 0.89 15.57
CA TRP A 321 6.07 -0.22 16.46
C TRP A 321 7.28 -0.62 17.30
N GLY A 322 8.48 -0.58 16.72
CA GLY A 322 9.73 -0.79 17.46
C GLY A 322 9.94 0.24 18.57
N ALA A 323 9.72 1.53 18.28
CA ALA A 323 9.83 2.60 19.26
C ALA A 323 8.83 2.43 20.41
N ILE A 324 7.55 2.16 20.09
CA ILE A 324 6.51 1.90 21.11
C ILE A 324 6.89 0.73 22.01
N ARG A 325 7.32 -0.39 21.42
CA ARG A 325 7.79 -1.58 22.15
C ARG A 325 8.91 -1.24 23.13
N ASP A 326 9.94 -0.58 22.65
CA ASP A 326 11.18 -0.31 23.40
C ASP A 326 10.90 0.69 24.54
N ASP A 327 10.11 1.72 24.29
CA ASP A 327 9.73 2.71 25.29
C ASP A 327 8.89 2.09 26.40
N LEU A 328 7.83 1.36 26.05
CA LEU A 328 6.96 0.69 27.04
C LEU A 328 7.72 -0.34 27.87
N SER A 329 8.59 -1.14 27.23
CA SER A 329 9.44 -2.12 27.92
C SER A 329 10.42 -1.45 28.89
N THR A 330 11.06 -0.35 28.44
CA THR A 330 12.00 0.40 29.27
C THR A 330 11.33 1.03 30.48
N ILE A 331 10.17 1.66 30.28
CA ILE A 331 9.40 2.28 31.39
C ILE A 331 8.94 1.20 32.38
N SER A 332 8.44 0.06 31.90
CA SER A 332 8.08 -1.08 32.76
C SER A 332 9.27 -1.55 33.59
N GLY A 333 10.46 -1.67 33.01
CA GLY A 333 11.69 -2.02 33.71
C GLY A 333 12.07 -1.01 34.81
N VAL A 334 11.92 0.28 34.54
CA VAL A 334 12.19 1.34 35.54
C VAL A 334 11.14 1.32 36.67
N ILE A 335 9.86 1.06 36.37
CA ILE A 335 8.81 0.92 37.40
C ILE A 335 9.15 -0.21 38.38
N LYS A 336 9.58 -1.36 37.85
CA LYS A 336 9.95 -2.54 38.67
C LYS A 336 11.18 -2.29 39.54
N THR A 337 12.11 -1.45 39.11
CA THR A 337 13.41 -1.22 39.79
C THR A 337 13.46 0.06 40.60
N ASN A 338 12.85 1.15 40.11
CA ASN A 338 12.88 2.48 40.76
C ASN A 338 11.65 3.31 40.41
N ILE A 339 10.60 3.15 41.18
CA ILE A 339 9.32 3.83 40.94
C ILE A 339 9.43 5.36 41.00
N GLN A 340 10.32 5.91 41.82
CA GLN A 340 10.48 7.36 41.95
C GLN A 340 11.07 7.98 40.68
N GLN A 341 11.92 7.25 39.99
CA GLN A 341 12.43 7.68 38.66
C GLN A 341 11.40 7.43 37.54
N ALA A 342 10.57 6.42 37.66
CA ALA A 342 9.56 6.09 36.64
C ALA A 342 8.39 7.09 36.63
N LEU A 343 7.91 7.55 37.76
CA LEU A 343 6.71 8.37 37.88
C LEU A 343 6.75 9.65 37.02
N PRO A 344 7.83 10.48 37.02
CA PRO A 344 7.89 11.65 36.14
C PRO A 344 7.79 11.28 34.66
N ILE A 345 8.41 10.16 34.26
CA ILE A 345 8.36 9.67 32.88
C ILE A 345 6.93 9.27 32.53
N VAL A 346 6.27 8.45 33.37
CA VAL A 346 4.89 7.98 33.16
C VAL A 346 3.92 9.15 33.07
N MET A 347 4.06 10.15 33.94
CA MET A 347 3.18 11.34 33.93
C MET A 347 3.41 12.23 32.71
N SER A 348 4.55 12.13 32.03
CA SER A 348 4.87 12.90 30.83
C SER A 348 4.48 12.20 29.52
N LEU A 349 3.93 10.97 29.56
CA LEU A 349 3.62 10.16 28.37
C LEU A 349 2.54 10.72 27.43
N GLY A 350 1.86 11.81 27.79
CA GLY A 350 0.80 12.36 26.95
C GLY A 350 -0.34 11.38 26.67
N VAL A 351 -0.68 10.55 27.67
CA VAL A 351 -1.61 9.41 27.56
C VAL A 351 -2.93 9.79 26.87
N GLN A 352 -3.54 10.95 27.23
CA GLN A 352 -4.81 11.36 26.63
C GLN A 352 -4.67 11.70 25.14
N LEU A 353 -3.54 12.31 24.74
CA LEU A 353 -3.26 12.59 23.33
C LEU A 353 -3.10 11.28 22.56
N ALA A 354 -2.31 10.34 23.10
CA ALA A 354 -2.13 9.02 22.50
C ALA A 354 -3.46 8.25 22.35
N ILE A 355 -4.36 8.32 23.32
CA ILE A 355 -5.71 7.72 23.23
C ILE A 355 -6.49 8.33 22.07
N ASN A 356 -6.50 9.64 21.94
CA ASN A 356 -7.24 10.33 20.87
C ASN A 356 -6.67 9.98 19.49
N ASP A 357 -5.34 9.98 19.38
CA ASP A 357 -4.65 9.68 18.12
C ASP A 357 -4.84 8.21 17.70
N TRP A 358 -4.73 7.27 18.64
CA TRP A 358 -5.02 5.85 18.36
C TRP A 358 -6.47 5.63 17.96
N THR A 359 -7.41 6.29 18.58
CA THR A 359 -8.83 6.21 18.21
C THR A 359 -9.04 6.67 16.77
N ALA A 360 -8.43 7.78 16.38
CA ALA A 360 -8.55 8.33 15.03
C ALA A 360 -7.90 7.42 13.97
N VAL A 361 -6.66 6.95 14.23
CA VAL A 361 -5.96 6.02 13.32
C VAL A 361 -6.66 4.68 13.24
N GLY A 362 -7.23 4.19 14.35
CA GLY A 362 -8.00 2.96 14.37
C GLY A 362 -9.23 3.02 13.47
N LEU A 363 -9.97 4.13 13.48
CA LEU A 363 -11.08 4.33 12.54
C LEU A 363 -10.62 4.33 11.08
N ALA A 364 -9.48 4.93 10.77
CA ALA A 364 -8.92 4.92 9.42
C ALA A 364 -8.46 3.51 9.02
N ALA A 365 -7.87 2.75 9.95
CA ALA A 365 -7.43 1.37 9.73
C ALA A 365 -8.62 0.42 9.53
N ASP A 366 -9.70 0.58 10.31
CA ASP A 366 -10.93 -0.21 10.15
C ASP A 366 -11.55 0.00 8.76
N LYS A 367 -11.63 1.24 8.32
CA LYS A 367 -12.12 1.58 7.00
C LYS A 367 -11.23 1.00 5.89
N TYR A 368 -9.91 1.11 6.03
CA TYR A 368 -8.96 0.55 5.07
C TYR A 368 -9.13 -0.97 4.96
N ARG A 369 -9.10 -1.73 6.07
CA ARG A 369 -9.19 -3.19 6.04
C ARG A 369 -10.51 -3.73 5.48
N GLN A 370 -11.61 -2.99 5.61
CA GLN A 370 -12.91 -3.36 5.04
C GLN A 370 -13.00 -3.10 3.55
N ASN A 371 -12.23 -2.16 3.03
CA ASN A 371 -12.38 -1.63 1.68
C ASN A 371 -11.10 -1.71 0.83
N ALA A 372 -10.04 -2.36 1.32
CA ALA A 372 -8.75 -2.39 0.62
C ALA A 372 -8.75 -3.24 -0.66
N TYR A 373 -9.66 -4.18 -0.79
CA TYR A 373 -9.73 -5.06 -1.96
C TYR A 373 -10.46 -4.39 -3.11
N VAL A 374 -9.76 -4.24 -4.23
CA VAL A 374 -10.37 -3.83 -5.49
C VAL A 374 -11.12 -5.03 -6.07
N THR A 375 -12.44 -4.93 -6.16
CA THR A 375 -13.28 -5.95 -6.79
C THR A 375 -13.41 -5.67 -8.28
N VAL A 376 -12.97 -6.61 -9.09
CA VAL A 376 -13.18 -6.60 -10.53
C VAL A 376 -14.43 -7.41 -10.81
N ASN A 377 -15.50 -6.76 -11.27
CA ASN A 377 -16.64 -7.47 -11.82
C ASN A 377 -16.32 -7.80 -13.30
N LYS A 378 -16.15 -9.09 -13.58
CA LYS A 378 -15.96 -9.61 -14.95
C LYS A 378 -17.27 -9.57 -15.73
#